data_7646da2def72ec208ed2dcc41e31dbb2
#
_entry.id   7646da2def72ec208ed2dcc41e31dbb2
#
_cell.length_a   1.000
_cell.length_b   1.000
_cell.length_c   1.000
_cell.angle_alpha   90.00
_cell.angle_beta   90.00
_cell.angle_gamma   90.00
#
_symmetry.space_group_name_H-M   'P 1'
#
loop_
_entity.id
_entity.type
_entity.pdbx_description
1 polymer ?
#
loop_
_entity_poly.entity_id
_entity_poly.type
_entity_poly.pdbx_seq_one_letter_code
_entity_poly.pdbx_strand_id
1 'polypeptide(L)' 'MIIRCQKEDEKIIESYIGTEYYKCLYLYMNLQRYGTGSQAIDVYMDKFENKIKAVYLFYFSCVHVYSIDNDF' A
#
# COMPACT_ATOMS: atom_id res chain seq x y z
N MET A 1 1.16 -12.31 -7.05
CA MET A 1 0.39 -11.60 -8.09
C MET A 1 0.15 -10.16 -7.68
N ILE A 2 0.53 -9.23 -8.55
CA ILE A 2 0.37 -7.80 -8.29
C ILE A 2 -0.99 -7.35 -8.76
N ILE A 3 -1.77 -6.73 -7.88
CA ILE A 3 -3.09 -6.22 -8.22
C ILE A 3 -3.17 -4.74 -7.87
N ARG A 4 -3.93 -3.99 -8.67
CA ARG A 4 -4.20 -2.59 -8.39
C ARG A 4 -5.28 -2.50 -7.32
N CYS A 5 -5.00 -1.73 -6.28
CA CYS A 5 -5.91 -1.61 -5.16
C CYS A 5 -7.07 -0.68 -5.47
N GLN A 6 -8.24 -1.07 -5.01
CA GLN A 6 -9.48 -0.32 -5.09
C GLN A 6 -9.84 0.20 -3.70
N LYS A 7 -10.91 0.97 -3.61
CA LYS A 7 -11.33 1.54 -2.33
C LYS A 7 -11.61 0.47 -1.27
N GLU A 8 -12.18 -0.66 -1.68
CA GLU A 8 -12.45 -1.74 -0.75
C GLU A 8 -11.18 -2.42 -0.21
N ASP A 9 -10.05 -2.22 -0.88
CA ASP A 9 -8.77 -2.80 -0.44
C ASP A 9 -8.07 -1.95 0.61
N GLU A 10 -8.51 -0.71 0.83
CA GLU A 10 -7.83 0.21 1.77
C GLU A 10 -7.81 -0.34 3.18
N LYS A 11 -8.88 -0.94 3.65
CA LYS A 11 -8.95 -1.52 4.98
C LYS A 11 -8.01 -2.71 5.12
N ILE A 12 -7.86 -3.48 4.05
CA ILE A 12 -6.94 -4.62 4.04
C ILE A 12 -5.50 -4.13 4.17
N ILE A 13 -5.16 -3.05 3.45
CA ILE A 13 -3.85 -2.45 3.53
C ILE A 13 -3.58 -1.88 4.91
N GLU A 14 -4.56 -1.17 5.48
CA GLU A 14 -4.44 -0.62 6.82
C GLU A 14 -4.22 -1.70 7.86
N SER A 15 -4.94 -2.83 7.76
CA SER A 15 -4.75 -3.96 8.65
C SER A 15 -3.37 -4.59 8.48
N TYR A 16 -2.88 -4.66 7.25
CA TYR A 16 -1.55 -5.20 6.97
C TYR A 16 -0.46 -4.34 7.60
N ILE A 17 -0.57 -3.01 7.48
CA ILE A 17 0.37 -2.07 8.09
C ILE A 17 0.25 -2.12 9.62
N GLY A 18 -0.98 -2.21 10.12
CA GLY A 18 -1.26 -2.31 11.55
C GLY A 18 -0.71 -1.14 12.34
N THR A 19 -0.06 -1.44 13.46
CA THR A 19 0.51 -0.42 14.34
C THR A 19 1.89 0.05 13.87
N GLU A 20 2.43 -0.52 12.81
CA GLU A 20 3.77 -0.21 12.34
C GLU A 20 3.78 0.84 11.22
N TYR A 21 2.77 1.70 11.18
CA TYR A 21 2.65 2.74 10.16
C TYR A 21 3.87 3.68 10.13
N TYR A 22 4.57 3.81 11.24
CA TYR A 22 5.77 4.64 11.31
C TYR A 22 6.93 4.12 10.44
N LYS A 23 6.92 2.83 10.11
CA LYS A 23 7.93 2.23 9.22
C LYS A 23 7.71 2.56 7.76
N CYS A 24 6.49 2.96 7.41
CA CYS A 24 6.13 3.33 6.04
C CYS A 24 5.33 4.63 6.03
N LEU A 25 5.84 5.61 6.75
CA LEU A 25 5.08 6.83 7.06
C LEU A 25 4.56 7.55 5.82
N TYR A 26 5.41 7.73 4.80
CA TYR A 26 4.98 8.44 3.59
C TYR A 26 3.91 7.66 2.83
N LEU A 27 4.06 6.36 2.74
CA LEU A 27 3.04 5.50 2.11
C LEU A 27 1.73 5.61 2.87
N TYR A 28 1.79 5.46 4.18
CA TYR A 28 0.60 5.52 5.03
C TYR A 28 -0.10 6.87 4.95
N MET A 29 0.67 7.96 5.04
CA MET A 29 0.12 9.32 5.00
C MET A 29 -0.54 9.61 3.65
N ASN A 30 0.11 9.23 2.55
CA ASN A 30 -0.45 9.45 1.23
C ASN A 30 -1.73 8.63 1.00
N LEU A 31 -1.74 7.40 1.51
CA LEU A 31 -2.94 6.57 1.43
C LEU A 31 -4.10 7.20 2.21
N GLN A 32 -3.83 7.70 3.42
CA GLN A 32 -4.86 8.36 4.23
C GLN A 32 -5.34 9.67 3.61
N ARG A 33 -4.41 10.42 3.00
CA ARG A 33 -4.74 11.74 2.44
C ARG A 33 -5.53 11.63 1.14
N TYR A 34 -5.13 10.74 0.23
CA TYR A 34 -5.70 10.68 -1.11
C TYR A 34 -6.66 9.52 -1.31
N GLY A 35 -6.34 8.36 -0.72
CA GLY A 35 -7.11 7.14 -0.96
C GLY A 35 -6.84 6.54 -2.32
N THR A 36 -7.27 5.32 -2.51
CA THR A 36 -7.02 4.56 -3.75
C THR A 36 -7.79 5.08 -4.95
N GLY A 37 -8.86 5.82 -4.72
CA GLY A 37 -9.68 6.39 -5.80
C GLY A 37 -9.18 7.70 -6.35
N SER A 38 -8.11 8.27 -5.77
CA SER A 38 -7.56 9.54 -6.21
C SER A 38 -6.69 9.37 -7.45
N GLN A 39 -6.66 10.39 -8.30
CA GLN A 39 -5.74 10.42 -9.43
C GLN A 39 -4.31 10.79 -9.00
N ALA A 40 -4.14 11.24 -7.76
CA ALA A 40 -2.82 11.65 -7.25
C ALA A 40 -1.91 10.47 -6.98
N ILE A 41 -2.47 9.31 -6.62
CA ILE A 41 -1.69 8.13 -6.28
C ILE A 41 -2.24 6.88 -6.95
N ASP A 42 -1.35 5.93 -7.18
CA ASP A 42 -1.70 4.57 -7.60
C ASP A 42 -1.17 3.61 -6.56
N VAL A 43 -2.01 2.69 -6.10
CA VAL A 43 -1.66 1.75 -5.06
C VAL A 43 -1.78 0.33 -5.60
N TYR A 44 -0.76 -0.46 -5.37
CA TYR A 44 -0.71 -1.87 -5.78
C TYR A 44 -0.32 -2.71 -4.58
N MET A 45 -0.78 -3.96 -4.56
CA MET A 45 -0.29 -4.92 -3.58
C MET A 45 0.09 -6.21 -4.29
N ASP A 46 1.17 -6.83 -3.81
CA ASP A 46 1.60 -8.13 -4.28
C ASP A 46 1.06 -9.17 -3.30
N LYS A 47 0.25 -10.10 -3.80
CA LYS A 47 -0.36 -11.14 -2.99
C LYS A 47 0.10 -12.52 -3.42
N PHE A 48 0.30 -13.38 -2.45
CA PHE A 48 0.61 -14.79 -2.68
C PHE A 48 -0.18 -15.62 -1.67
N GLU A 49 -0.99 -16.53 -2.17
CA GLU A 49 -1.85 -17.40 -1.35
C GLU A 49 -2.67 -16.62 -0.33
N ASN A 50 -3.34 -15.55 -0.81
CA ASN A 50 -4.18 -14.66 -0.01
C ASN A 50 -3.45 -13.88 1.07
N LYS A 51 -2.11 -13.84 1.00
CA LYS A 51 -1.32 -13.03 1.91
C LYS A 51 -0.68 -11.88 1.14
N ILE A 52 -0.63 -10.71 1.77
CA ILE A 52 0.06 -9.57 1.18
C ILE A 52 1.56 -9.74 1.40
N LYS A 53 2.32 -9.67 0.33
CA LYS A 53 3.79 -9.69 0.38
C LYS A 53 4.36 -8.29 0.49
N ALA A 54 3.77 -7.34 -0.23
CA ALA A 54 4.24 -5.96 -0.24
C ALA A 54 3.14 -5.05 -0.73
N VAL A 55 3.25 -3.77 -0.36
CA VAL A 55 2.37 -2.71 -0.84
C VAL A 55 3.23 -1.65 -1.51
N TYR A 56 2.80 -1.20 -2.69
CA TYR A 56 3.50 -0.19 -3.48
C TYR A 56 2.57 1.00 -3.68
N LEU A 57 3.07 2.19 -3.40
CA LEU A 57 2.32 3.42 -3.62
C LEU A 57 3.12 4.34 -4.51
N PHE A 58 2.55 4.70 -5.66
CA PHE A 58 3.17 5.61 -6.62
C PHE A 58 2.56 6.99 -6.44
N TYR A 59 3.42 7.99 -6.24
CA TYR A 59 3.03 9.38 -6.07
C TYR A 59 3.96 10.23 -6.93
N PHE A 60 3.43 10.78 -8.02
CA PHE A 60 4.21 11.48 -9.05
C PHE A 60 5.31 10.55 -9.58
N SER A 61 6.57 10.95 -9.45
CA SER A 61 7.70 10.14 -9.90
C SER A 61 8.33 9.29 -8.78
N CYS A 62 7.68 9.25 -7.62
CA CYS A 62 8.20 8.51 -6.47
C CYS A 62 7.41 7.24 -6.23
N VAL A 63 8.08 6.20 -5.72
CA VAL A 63 7.41 4.99 -5.27
C VAL A 63 7.78 4.74 -3.82
N HIS A 64 6.77 4.42 -3.01
CA HIS A 64 6.94 4.04 -1.62
C HIS A 64 6.55 2.58 -1.49
N VAL A 65 7.39 1.78 -0.85
CA VAL A 65 7.19 0.34 -0.74
C VAL A 65 7.24 -0.07 0.72
N TYR A 66 6.35 -0.97 1.11
CA TYR A 66 6.36 -1.55 2.44
C TYR A 66 6.08 -3.03 2.37
N SER A 67 6.90 -3.80 3.08
CA SER A 67 6.70 -5.24 3.27
C SER A 67 7.11 -5.57 4.69
N ILE A 68 6.24 -6.28 5.42
CA ILE A 68 6.55 -6.73 6.78
C ILE A 68 7.79 -7.63 6.78
N ASP A 69 7.90 -8.48 5.77
CA ASP A 69 8.97 -9.48 5.67
C ASP A 69 10.11 -9.03 4.75
N ASN A 70 10.11 -7.79 4.29
CA ASN A 70 11.07 -7.28 3.30
C ASN A 70 11.09 -8.13 2.03
N ASP A 71 9.93 -8.60 1.62
CA ASP A 71 9.75 -9.50 0.49
C ASP A 71 9.20 -8.73 -0.72
N PHE A 72 10.08 -7.97 -1.34
CA PHE A 72 9.73 -7.24 -2.55
C PHE A 72 10.62 -7.55 -3.72
#